data_094ce9131bb48e150fc5c8707733760b
#
_entry.id   094ce9131bb48e150fc5c8707733760b
#
_cell.length_a   1.000
_cell.length_b   1.000
_cell.length_c   1.000
_cell.angle_alpha   90.00
_cell.angle_beta   90.00
_cell.angle_gamma   90.00
#
_symmetry.space_group_name_H-M   'P 1'
#
loop_
_entity.id
_entity.type
_entity.pdbx_description
1 polymer ?
#
loop_
_entity_poly.entity_id
_entity_poly.type
_entity_poly.pdbx_seq_one_letter_code
_entity_poly.pdbx_strand_id
1 'polypeptide(L)'
;MHKFRGFAALLLALMMGLTVFAAQAESGDLLSEIQSRGEIVVATEGAWAPWTYHDEQGTLVGFDVEVMQAIAAKLGVTATFAETEWDGIFAGLDSGRYDIAANGVEVTDERAQK
;
A
#
# COMPACT_ATOMS: atom_id res chain seq x y z
N MET A 1 59.88 2.04 1.05
CA MET A 1 58.66 2.02 1.87
C MET A 1 57.58 3.07 1.49
N HIS A 2 57.68 3.77 0.36
CA HIS A 2 56.71 4.78 -0.06
C HIS A 2 55.68 4.31 -1.11
N LYS A 3 55.76 3.06 -1.60
CA LYS A 3 54.86 2.53 -2.66
C LYS A 3 53.56 1.93 -2.12
N PHE A 4 53.48 1.63 -0.82
CA PHE A 4 52.24 1.04 -0.22
C PHE A 4 51.20 2.06 0.22
N ARG A 5 51.58 3.33 0.36
CA ARG A 5 50.65 4.38 0.82
C ARG A 5 49.68 4.85 -0.27
N GLY A 6 50.05 4.72 -1.55
CA GLY A 6 49.18 5.08 -2.68
C GLY A 6 48.08 4.07 -2.96
N PHE A 7 48.35 2.78 -2.69
CA PHE A 7 47.36 1.72 -2.95
C PHE A 7 46.21 1.69 -1.95
N ALA A 8 46.52 2.00 -0.69
CA ALA A 8 45.47 2.10 0.36
C ALA A 8 44.57 3.31 0.16
N ALA A 9 45.10 4.44 -0.32
CA ALA A 9 44.28 5.62 -0.61
C ALA A 9 43.35 5.44 -1.82
N LEU A 10 43.78 4.65 -2.83
CA LEU A 10 42.96 4.36 -4.01
C LEU A 10 41.80 3.41 -3.68
N LEU A 11 42.03 2.42 -2.79
CA LEU A 11 40.99 1.50 -2.32
C LEU A 11 39.95 2.20 -1.44
N LEU A 12 40.35 3.18 -0.60
CA LEU A 12 39.41 3.97 0.23
C LEU A 12 38.54 4.89 -0.63
N ALA A 13 39.08 5.48 -1.70
CA ALA A 13 38.32 6.32 -2.63
C ALA A 13 37.29 5.50 -3.44
N LEU A 14 37.63 4.24 -3.78
CA LEU A 14 36.71 3.36 -4.49
C LEU A 14 35.56 2.85 -3.62
N MET A 15 35.79 2.66 -2.31
CA MET A 15 34.72 2.31 -1.35
C MET A 15 33.77 3.47 -1.03
N MET A 16 34.21 4.72 -1.08
CA MET A 16 33.34 5.88 -0.88
C MET A 16 32.46 6.21 -2.10
N GLY A 17 32.82 5.71 -3.29
CA GLY A 17 32.04 5.90 -4.51
C GLY A 17 30.83 4.98 -4.64
N LEU A 18 30.71 3.91 -3.83
CA LEU A 18 29.61 2.95 -3.93
C LEU A 18 28.45 3.22 -2.96
N THR A 19 28.52 4.21 -2.10
CA THR A 19 27.48 4.49 -1.10
C THR A 19 26.50 5.61 -1.47
N VAL A 20 26.57 6.19 -2.67
CA VAL A 20 25.71 7.30 -3.09
C VAL A 20 24.58 6.84 -4.03
N PHE A 21 24.44 5.55 -4.34
CA PHE A 21 23.42 5.06 -5.26
C PHE A 21 22.20 4.40 -4.59
N ALA A 22 22.03 4.56 -3.27
CA ALA A 22 20.94 3.93 -2.53
C ALA A 22 19.98 4.94 -1.88
N ALA A 23 19.79 6.13 -2.44
CA ALA A 23 18.86 7.11 -1.90
C ALA A 23 18.12 7.91 -2.98
N GLN A 24 17.55 7.20 -3.95
CA GLN A 24 16.42 7.67 -4.73
C GLN A 24 15.49 6.48 -4.92
N ALA A 25 14.88 6.05 -3.85
CA ALA A 25 13.54 5.54 -3.96
C ALA A 25 12.71 6.79 -4.32
N GLU A 26 12.48 7.00 -5.63
CA GLU A 26 11.36 7.80 -6.04
C GLU A 26 10.18 7.26 -5.23
N SER A 27 9.59 8.11 -4.40
CA SER A 27 8.28 7.83 -3.85
C SER A 27 7.35 7.85 -5.07
N GLY A 28 7.23 6.69 -5.72
CA GLY A 28 6.23 6.47 -6.74
C GLY A 28 4.89 6.87 -6.13
N ASP A 29 3.97 7.40 -6.92
CA ASP A 29 2.63 7.62 -6.42
C ASP A 29 2.01 6.26 -6.03
N LEU A 30 1.02 6.28 -5.15
CA LEU A 30 0.37 5.07 -4.62
C LEU A 30 -0.15 4.16 -5.74
N LEU A 31 -0.64 4.72 -6.85
CA LEU A 31 -1.11 3.93 -7.99
C LEU A 31 0.01 3.11 -8.63
N SER A 32 1.18 3.72 -8.82
CA SER A 32 2.36 3.03 -9.35
C SER A 32 2.81 1.90 -8.41
N GLU A 33 2.76 2.11 -7.11
CA GLU A 33 3.07 1.08 -6.11
C GLU A 33 2.09 -0.09 -6.16
N ILE A 34 0.78 0.20 -6.21
CA ILE A 34 -0.29 -0.80 -6.35
C ILE A 34 -0.09 -1.63 -7.63
N GLN A 35 0.15 -0.98 -8.75
CA GLN A 35 0.36 -1.66 -10.04
C GLN A 35 1.63 -2.51 -10.04
N SER A 36 2.72 -2.01 -9.47
CA SER A 36 3.98 -2.76 -9.32
C SER A 36 3.83 -3.98 -8.44
N ARG A 37 3.08 -3.88 -7.36
CA ARG A 37 2.79 -4.95 -6.42
C ARG A 37 1.78 -5.97 -6.96
N GLY A 38 0.92 -5.55 -7.91
CA GLY A 38 -0.12 -6.39 -8.52
C GLY A 38 -1.36 -6.57 -7.65
N GLU A 39 -1.49 -5.83 -6.57
CA GLU A 39 -2.65 -5.86 -5.67
C GLU A 39 -2.99 -4.50 -5.10
N ILE A 40 -4.28 -4.30 -4.81
CA ILE A 40 -4.79 -3.19 -4.00
C ILE A 40 -5.37 -3.74 -2.70
N VAL A 41 -4.88 -3.27 -1.56
CA VAL A 41 -5.32 -3.71 -0.24
C VAL A 41 -6.47 -2.83 0.23
N VAL A 42 -7.64 -3.44 0.38
CA VAL A 42 -8.90 -2.77 0.71
C VAL A 42 -9.27 -3.06 2.15
N ALA A 43 -9.36 -2.03 2.99
CA ALA A 43 -9.85 -2.16 4.36
C ALA A 43 -11.38 -2.17 4.41
N THR A 44 -11.94 -3.11 5.16
CA THR A 44 -13.39 -3.28 5.36
C THR A 44 -13.67 -3.96 6.70
N GLU A 45 -14.91 -3.90 7.19
CA GLU A 45 -15.30 -4.65 8.40
C GLU A 45 -15.85 -6.05 8.09
N GLY A 46 -16.49 -6.23 6.92
CA GLY A 46 -17.18 -7.48 6.62
C GLY A 46 -18.45 -7.75 7.43
N ALA A 47 -18.98 -6.74 8.09
CA ALA A 47 -20.14 -6.83 8.99
C ALA A 47 -21.23 -5.77 8.72
N TRP A 48 -21.21 -5.13 7.57
CA TRP A 48 -22.07 -4.00 7.20
C TRP A 48 -22.86 -4.28 5.92
N ALA A 49 -23.89 -5.12 6.00
CA ALA A 49 -24.76 -5.40 4.85
C ALA A 49 -25.57 -4.13 4.45
N PRO A 50 -25.78 -3.84 3.16
CA PRO A 50 -25.39 -4.64 1.99
C PRO A 50 -24.00 -4.27 1.42
N TRP A 51 -23.20 -3.47 2.11
CA TRP A 51 -21.93 -2.91 1.61
C TRP A 51 -20.81 -3.94 1.64
N THR A 52 -20.52 -4.47 2.84
CA THR A 52 -19.54 -5.54 3.05
C THR A 52 -20.05 -6.48 4.13
N TYR A 53 -20.21 -7.74 3.82
CA TYR A 53 -20.70 -8.76 4.77
C TYR A 53 -20.34 -10.17 4.30
N HIS A 54 -20.52 -11.16 5.16
CA HIS A 54 -20.34 -12.56 4.80
C HIS A 54 -21.68 -13.19 4.43
N ASP A 55 -21.68 -13.93 3.32
CA ASP A 55 -22.83 -14.75 2.92
C ASP A 55 -22.97 -16.00 3.80
N GLU A 56 -23.98 -16.83 3.50
CA GLU A 56 -24.23 -18.08 4.24
C GLU A 56 -23.07 -19.09 4.15
N GLN A 57 -22.19 -18.96 3.17
CA GLN A 57 -21.00 -19.78 2.97
C GLN A 57 -19.77 -19.18 3.65
N GLY A 58 -19.88 -18.02 4.27
CA GLY A 58 -18.78 -17.29 4.91
C GLY A 58 -17.88 -16.54 3.94
N THR A 59 -18.34 -16.32 2.69
CA THR A 59 -17.61 -15.54 1.69
C THR A 59 -17.89 -14.05 1.88
N LEU A 60 -16.84 -13.21 1.86
CA LEU A 60 -16.98 -11.76 1.88
C LEU A 60 -17.61 -11.28 0.57
N VAL A 61 -18.76 -10.65 0.67
CA VAL A 61 -19.58 -10.16 -0.44
C VAL A 61 -20.14 -8.77 -0.12
N GLY A 62 -20.79 -8.15 -1.10
CA GLY A 62 -21.50 -6.89 -0.96
C GLY A 62 -21.16 -5.91 -2.07
N PHE A 63 -21.88 -4.78 -2.07
CA PHE A 63 -21.75 -3.76 -3.10
C PHE A 63 -20.31 -3.23 -3.18
N ASP A 64 -19.71 -2.86 -2.06
CA ASP A 64 -18.36 -2.30 -2.02
C ASP A 64 -17.30 -3.33 -2.44
N VAL A 65 -17.52 -4.61 -2.10
CA VAL A 65 -16.64 -5.71 -2.52
C VAL A 65 -16.62 -5.85 -4.05
N GLU A 66 -17.80 -5.86 -4.66
CA GLU A 66 -17.92 -5.97 -6.12
C GLU A 66 -17.36 -4.74 -6.84
N VAL A 67 -17.61 -3.54 -6.32
CA VAL A 67 -17.04 -2.29 -6.85
C VAL A 67 -15.53 -2.31 -6.82
N MET A 68 -14.93 -2.70 -5.68
CA MET A 68 -13.48 -2.76 -5.56
C MET A 68 -12.85 -3.83 -6.44
N GLN A 69 -13.50 -4.97 -6.62
CA GLN A 69 -13.06 -5.99 -7.58
C GLN A 69 -13.08 -5.47 -9.01
N ALA A 70 -14.12 -4.73 -9.39
CA ALA A 70 -14.22 -4.12 -10.71
C ALA A 70 -13.16 -3.03 -10.95
N ILE A 71 -12.88 -2.20 -9.94
CA ILE A 71 -11.81 -1.19 -9.99
C ILE A 71 -10.44 -1.87 -10.13
N ALA A 72 -10.15 -2.86 -9.31
CA ALA A 72 -8.90 -3.60 -9.37
C ALA A 72 -8.66 -4.24 -10.75
N ALA A 73 -9.70 -4.84 -11.34
CA ALA A 73 -9.63 -5.41 -12.68
C ALA A 73 -9.28 -4.35 -13.74
N LYS A 74 -9.85 -3.14 -13.64
CA LYS A 74 -9.53 -2.02 -14.55
C LYS A 74 -8.11 -1.50 -14.36
N LEU A 75 -7.57 -1.57 -13.15
CA LEU A 75 -6.18 -1.20 -12.84
C LEU A 75 -5.18 -2.30 -13.21
N GLY A 76 -5.65 -3.49 -13.59
CA GLY A 76 -4.81 -4.64 -13.89
C GLY A 76 -4.22 -5.32 -12.66
N VAL A 77 -4.87 -5.21 -11.50
CA VAL A 77 -4.44 -5.77 -10.21
C VAL A 77 -5.54 -6.60 -9.56
N THR A 78 -5.23 -7.26 -8.45
CA THR A 78 -6.19 -8.01 -7.64
C THR A 78 -6.61 -7.19 -6.42
N ALA A 79 -7.89 -7.19 -6.07
CA ALA A 79 -8.36 -6.63 -4.80
C ALA A 79 -8.16 -7.67 -3.68
N THR A 80 -7.42 -7.29 -2.64
CA THR A 80 -7.23 -8.07 -1.42
C THR A 80 -7.94 -7.34 -0.28
N PHE A 81 -8.92 -8.00 0.36
CA PHE A 81 -9.70 -7.40 1.43
C PHE A 81 -9.09 -7.73 2.79
N ALA A 82 -8.78 -6.68 3.54
CA ALA A 82 -8.31 -6.77 4.92
C ALA A 82 -9.46 -6.38 5.86
N GLU A 83 -9.98 -7.36 6.59
CA GLU A 83 -11.05 -7.13 7.55
C GLU A 83 -10.49 -6.59 8.87
N THR A 84 -11.06 -5.50 9.34
CA THR A 84 -10.67 -4.82 10.57
C THR A 84 -11.86 -4.12 11.21
N GLU A 85 -11.75 -3.75 12.48
CA GLU A 85 -12.73 -2.92 13.14
C GLU A 85 -12.75 -1.50 12.56
N TRP A 86 -13.93 -0.85 12.60
CA TRP A 86 -14.13 0.50 12.04
C TRP A 86 -13.04 1.50 12.47
N ASP A 87 -12.73 1.54 13.75
CA ASP A 87 -11.72 2.47 14.29
C ASP A 87 -10.30 2.17 13.77
N GLY A 88 -10.05 0.96 13.34
CA GLY A 88 -8.77 0.54 12.77
C GLY A 88 -8.58 0.92 11.30
N ILE A 89 -9.66 1.21 10.57
CA ILE A 89 -9.60 1.51 9.13
C ILE A 89 -8.75 2.75 8.86
N PHE A 90 -9.07 3.86 9.49
CA PHE A 90 -8.38 5.14 9.23
C PHE A 90 -6.95 5.15 9.74
N ALA A 91 -6.70 4.58 10.91
CA ALA A 91 -5.34 4.41 11.42
C ALA A 91 -4.48 3.52 10.50
N GLY A 92 -5.08 2.50 9.89
CA GLY A 92 -4.42 1.64 8.93
C GLY A 92 -4.10 2.33 7.61
N LEU A 93 -4.98 3.22 7.14
CA LEU A 93 -4.73 4.07 5.97
C LEU A 93 -3.57 5.05 6.23
N ASP A 94 -3.62 5.76 7.36
CA ASP A 94 -2.58 6.72 7.75
C ASP A 94 -1.19 6.07 7.88
N SER A 95 -1.14 4.83 8.33
CA SER A 95 0.12 4.07 8.48
C SER A 95 0.55 3.32 7.20
N GLY A 96 -0.22 3.40 6.12
CA GLY A 96 0.07 2.69 4.86
C GLY A 96 -0.15 1.17 4.93
N ARG A 97 -0.92 0.68 5.92
CA ARG A 97 -1.29 -0.74 6.02
C ARG A 97 -2.30 -1.14 4.95
N TYR A 98 -3.17 -0.23 4.59
CA TYR A 98 -4.19 -0.37 3.56
C TYR A 98 -4.03 0.72 2.51
N ASP A 99 -4.42 0.43 1.29
CA ASP A 99 -4.37 1.39 0.19
C ASP A 99 -5.66 2.22 0.10
N ILE A 100 -6.79 1.61 0.43
CA ILE A 100 -8.12 2.21 0.33
C ILE A 100 -9.06 1.59 1.34
N ALA A 101 -10.10 2.33 1.73
CA ALA A 101 -11.22 1.84 2.53
C ALA A 101 -12.47 1.70 1.66
N ALA A 102 -13.17 0.58 1.80
CA ALA A 102 -14.49 0.35 1.22
C ALA A 102 -15.39 -0.34 2.25
N ASN A 103 -16.30 0.42 2.86
CA ASN A 103 -17.18 -0.03 3.95
C ASN A 103 -18.39 0.89 4.10
N GLY A 104 -19.01 1.33 3.01
CA GLY A 104 -20.07 2.33 3.04
C GLY A 104 -19.61 3.66 3.65
N VAL A 105 -18.33 4.03 3.41
CA VAL A 105 -17.74 5.22 4.02
C VAL A 105 -18.34 6.49 3.44
N GLU A 106 -19.07 7.21 4.28
CA GLU A 106 -19.68 8.48 3.92
C GLU A 106 -18.64 9.61 3.86
N VAL A 107 -18.77 10.50 2.87
CA VAL A 107 -17.96 11.72 2.80
C VAL A 107 -18.51 12.76 3.78
N THR A 108 -17.74 13.08 4.80
CA THR A 108 -18.02 14.15 5.75
C THR A 108 -16.97 15.25 5.66
N ASP A 109 -17.30 16.47 6.09
CA ASP A 109 -16.34 17.60 6.09
C ASP A 109 -15.07 17.27 6.88
N GLU A 110 -15.19 16.53 7.97
CA GLU A 110 -14.05 16.09 8.79
C GLU A 110 -13.17 15.09 8.03
N ARG A 111 -13.77 14.10 7.37
CA ARG A 111 -13.04 13.08 6.61
C ARG A 111 -12.40 13.66 5.36
N ALA A 112 -13.03 14.65 4.73
CA ALA A 112 -12.49 15.31 3.53
C ALA A 112 -11.24 16.15 3.80
N GLN A 113 -10.87 16.35 5.07
CA GLN A 113 -9.66 17.08 5.47
C GLN A 113 -8.46 16.16 5.74
N LYS A 114 -8.65 14.87 5.66
CA LYS A 114 -7.62 13.86 5.87
C LYS A 114 -7.28 13.18 4.56
#